data_221252d5ab920a4b9984648ab9dda2c6
#
_entry.id   221252d5ab920a4b9984648ab9dda2c6
#
_cell.length_a   1.000
_cell.length_b   1.000
_cell.length_c   1.000
_cell.angle_alpha   90.00
_cell.angle_beta   90.00
_cell.angle_gamma   90.00
#
_symmetry.space_group_name_H-M   'P 1'
#
loop_
_entity.id
_entity.type
_entity.pdbx_description
1 polymer ?
#
loop_
_entity_poly.entity_id
_entity_poly.type
_entity_poly.pdbx_seq_one_letter_code
_entity_poly.pdbx_strand_id
1 'polypeptide(L)'
;MGRYVLPYSGTLLAAHLAAYGMAVALDAAGIDVFVGHDPDSQSFEPLVMFAGGRSSARAAVCASARQTESIVEHDVEPGRTGNHRRATIWARASRDRGGERLARVVALRAKLVDAADSCADGVALGLLGGLGSPLAWGPAQLKSAGGATALDGVIGNHTSDFVRGVLRPMRRAAADEACDPFLAPGAETSLDKTGWAPPGTRICNVHQWLAALGLSLLPVAHRHTERSRTPACWRTDRASGVTLPLLKAPCSVPRLRALLALRQLTQITTPADLEGTAVVQATAVLRSYGIGEVVAFQRRDRASAGSSVAFAFRSGQRIDLRAPTRDAV
;
A
#
# COMPACT_ATOMS: atom_id res chain seq x y z
N MET A 1 -15.50 0.40 -22.60
CA MET A 1 -14.81 0.32 -21.32
C MET A 1 -13.35 -0.02 -21.58
N GLY A 2 -12.40 0.80 -21.11
CA GLY A 2 -10.99 0.53 -21.23
C GLY A 2 -10.59 -0.65 -20.34
N ARG A 3 -9.58 -1.43 -20.76
CA ARG A 3 -9.01 -2.54 -19.99
C ARG A 3 -7.49 -2.37 -19.96
N TYR A 4 -6.91 -2.48 -18.79
CA TYR A 4 -5.48 -2.47 -18.60
C TYR A 4 -5.07 -3.57 -17.63
N VAL A 5 -4.30 -4.52 -18.12
CA VAL A 5 -3.64 -5.54 -17.31
C VAL A 5 -2.27 -4.99 -16.94
N LEU A 6 -1.97 -4.92 -15.64
CA LEU A 6 -0.64 -4.48 -15.21
C LEU A 6 0.40 -5.50 -15.70
N PRO A 7 1.51 -5.00 -16.25
CA PRO A 7 2.51 -5.87 -16.89
C PRO A 7 3.45 -6.54 -15.87
N TYR A 8 2.92 -6.93 -14.72
CA TYR A 8 3.65 -7.57 -13.63
C TYR A 8 2.86 -8.75 -13.11
N SER A 9 3.57 -9.82 -12.79
CA SER A 9 2.97 -11.00 -12.15
C SER A 9 2.18 -10.59 -10.89
N GLY A 10 1.00 -11.16 -10.70
CA GLY A 10 0.22 -11.03 -9.48
C GLY A 10 0.88 -11.65 -8.25
N THR A 11 2.04 -12.30 -8.41
CA THR A 11 2.89 -12.67 -7.28
C THR A 11 3.65 -11.48 -6.66
N LEU A 12 3.56 -10.27 -7.24
CA LEU A 12 4.19 -9.06 -6.71
C LEU A 12 3.17 -8.21 -5.96
N LEU A 13 3.40 -7.93 -4.68
CA LEU A 13 2.55 -7.03 -3.90
C LEU A 13 2.45 -5.65 -4.55
N ALA A 14 3.56 -5.13 -5.07
CA ALA A 14 3.60 -3.85 -5.75
C ALA A 14 2.65 -3.77 -6.96
N ALA A 15 2.43 -4.88 -7.68
CA ALA A 15 1.49 -4.92 -8.80
C ALA A 15 0.04 -4.71 -8.34
N HIS A 16 -0.39 -5.39 -7.27
CA HIS A 16 -1.73 -5.19 -6.70
C HIS A 16 -1.92 -3.78 -6.17
N LEU A 17 -0.93 -3.29 -5.42
CA LEU A 17 -0.98 -1.92 -4.90
C LEU A 17 -1.03 -0.88 -6.02
N ALA A 18 -0.31 -1.09 -7.15
CA ALA A 18 -0.35 -0.20 -8.30
C ALA A 18 -1.73 -0.20 -8.98
N ALA A 19 -2.36 -1.36 -9.13
CA ALA A 19 -3.74 -1.45 -9.63
C ALA A 19 -4.72 -0.72 -8.71
N TYR A 20 -4.57 -0.88 -7.40
CA TYR A 20 -5.39 -0.21 -6.41
C TYR A 20 -5.22 1.31 -6.47
N GLY A 21 -3.99 1.78 -6.58
CA GLY A 21 -3.70 3.21 -6.70
C GLY A 21 -4.19 3.82 -8.01
N MET A 22 -4.08 3.09 -9.10
CA MET A 22 -4.69 3.51 -10.37
C MET A 22 -6.21 3.65 -10.21
N ALA A 23 -6.86 2.66 -9.60
CA ALA A 23 -8.30 2.73 -9.37
C ALA A 23 -8.68 3.91 -8.47
N VAL A 24 -7.93 4.18 -7.40
CA VAL A 24 -8.16 5.35 -6.53
C VAL A 24 -8.03 6.66 -7.29
N ALA A 25 -7.01 6.80 -8.16
CA ALA A 25 -6.82 8.00 -8.97
C ALA A 25 -7.97 8.23 -9.96
N LEU A 26 -8.47 7.15 -10.57
CA LEU A 26 -9.57 7.20 -11.53
C LEU A 26 -10.91 7.48 -10.84
N ASP A 27 -11.20 6.80 -9.74
CA ASP A 27 -12.41 7.00 -8.93
C ASP A 27 -12.51 8.44 -8.42
N ALA A 28 -11.39 8.99 -7.92
CA ALA A 28 -11.31 10.39 -7.48
C ALA A 28 -11.54 11.41 -8.62
N ALA A 29 -11.23 11.05 -9.85
CA ALA A 29 -11.51 11.84 -11.04
C ALA A 29 -12.94 11.65 -11.58
N GLY A 30 -13.79 10.90 -10.89
CA GLY A 30 -15.16 10.60 -11.31
C GLY A 30 -15.26 9.62 -12.49
N ILE A 31 -14.21 8.84 -12.73
CA ILE A 31 -14.19 7.82 -13.78
C ILE A 31 -14.63 6.50 -13.17
N ASP A 32 -15.71 5.91 -13.70
CA ASP A 32 -16.13 4.57 -13.30
C ASP A 32 -15.01 3.58 -13.49
N VAL A 33 -14.60 2.92 -12.41
CA VAL A 33 -13.46 2.01 -12.40
C VAL A 33 -13.74 0.75 -11.61
N PHE A 34 -13.21 -0.36 -12.11
CA PHE A 34 -13.30 -1.68 -11.48
C PHE A 34 -11.93 -2.35 -11.44
N VAL A 35 -11.66 -3.02 -10.35
CA VAL A 35 -10.40 -3.75 -10.13
C VAL A 35 -10.67 -5.23 -10.01
N GLY A 36 -9.86 -6.03 -10.66
CA GLY A 36 -9.90 -7.49 -10.61
C GLY A 36 -8.56 -8.09 -10.97
N HIS A 37 -8.61 -9.31 -11.46
CA HIS A 37 -7.45 -10.03 -11.97
C HIS A 37 -7.78 -10.57 -13.35
N ASP A 38 -6.78 -10.67 -14.20
CA ASP A 38 -6.95 -11.24 -15.52
C ASP A 38 -7.30 -12.74 -15.41
N PRO A 39 -8.52 -13.14 -15.80
CA PRO A 39 -8.96 -14.52 -15.66
C PRO A 39 -8.18 -15.48 -16.58
N ASP A 40 -7.63 -14.96 -17.67
CA ASP A 40 -6.89 -15.74 -18.68
C ASP A 40 -5.43 -15.90 -18.32
N SER A 41 -4.96 -15.18 -17.29
CA SER A 41 -3.57 -15.20 -16.86
C SER A 41 -3.32 -16.30 -15.84
N GLN A 42 -2.25 -17.09 -16.09
CA GLN A 42 -1.73 -18.04 -15.10
C GLN A 42 -1.08 -17.36 -13.90
N SER A 43 -0.58 -16.15 -14.10
CA SER A 43 0.12 -15.34 -13.08
C SER A 43 -0.80 -14.36 -12.37
N PHE A 44 -2.14 -14.45 -12.63
CA PHE A 44 -3.18 -13.61 -12.01
C PHE A 44 -2.82 -12.12 -11.93
N GLU A 45 -2.31 -11.57 -13.04
CA GLU A 45 -1.97 -10.16 -13.16
C GLU A 45 -3.17 -9.29 -12.76
N PRO A 46 -2.93 -8.21 -11.98
CA PRO A 46 -3.98 -7.27 -11.63
C PRO A 46 -4.52 -6.55 -12.88
N LEU A 47 -5.85 -6.43 -12.92
CA LEU A 47 -6.62 -5.83 -13.99
C LEU A 47 -7.34 -4.58 -13.49
N VAL A 48 -7.26 -3.50 -14.26
CA VAL A 48 -8.07 -2.29 -14.06
C VAL A 48 -8.94 -2.06 -15.30
N MET A 49 -10.24 -1.98 -15.08
CA MET A 49 -11.24 -1.63 -16.10
C MET A 49 -11.80 -0.26 -15.80
N PHE A 50 -11.94 0.62 -16.80
CA PHE A 50 -12.37 1.99 -16.57
C PHE A 50 -13.21 2.54 -17.74
N ALA A 51 -14.10 3.47 -17.44
CA ALA A 51 -14.85 4.22 -18.45
C ALA A 51 -13.91 5.23 -19.14
N GLY A 52 -14.24 5.56 -20.39
CA GLY A 52 -13.45 6.50 -21.18
C GLY A 52 -12.17 5.93 -21.80
N GLY A 53 -11.31 6.82 -22.25
CA GLY A 53 -10.08 6.50 -22.96
C GLY A 53 -8.83 6.55 -22.07
N ARG A 54 -7.70 6.02 -22.63
CA ARG A 54 -6.40 6.08 -21.94
C ARG A 54 -5.95 7.51 -21.64
N SER A 55 -6.29 8.50 -22.48
CA SER A 55 -5.94 9.89 -22.23
C SER A 55 -6.58 10.45 -20.96
N SER A 56 -7.89 10.16 -20.74
CA SER A 56 -8.58 10.58 -19.52
C SER A 56 -8.00 9.90 -18.29
N ALA A 57 -7.71 8.61 -18.38
CA ALA A 57 -7.12 7.86 -17.29
C ALA A 57 -5.69 8.35 -16.96
N ARG A 58 -4.89 8.68 -17.97
CA ARG A 58 -3.58 9.31 -17.80
C ARG A 58 -3.69 10.66 -17.09
N ALA A 59 -4.61 11.52 -17.54
CA ALA A 59 -4.85 12.82 -16.92
C ALA A 59 -5.25 12.68 -15.44
N ALA A 60 -6.09 11.69 -15.10
CA ALA A 60 -6.48 11.39 -13.72
C ALA A 60 -5.28 10.97 -12.84
N VAL A 61 -4.40 10.12 -13.35
CA VAL A 61 -3.18 9.70 -12.64
C VAL A 61 -2.27 10.92 -12.40
N CYS A 62 -2.05 11.74 -13.42
CA CYS A 62 -1.25 12.95 -13.32
C CYS A 62 -1.88 13.95 -12.31
N ALA A 63 -3.18 14.15 -12.35
CA ALA A 63 -3.90 15.01 -11.42
C ALA A 63 -3.76 14.51 -9.97
N SER A 64 -3.92 13.22 -9.73
CA SER A 64 -3.77 12.64 -8.38
C SER A 64 -2.36 12.86 -7.81
N ALA A 65 -1.33 12.77 -8.65
CA ALA A 65 0.03 13.05 -8.23
C ALA A 65 0.26 14.53 -7.90
N ARG A 66 -0.40 15.46 -8.61
CA ARG A 66 -0.35 16.91 -8.32
C ARG A 66 -1.11 17.23 -7.05
N GLN A 67 -2.30 16.69 -6.86
CA GLN A 67 -3.11 16.89 -5.64
C GLN A 67 -2.37 16.52 -4.36
N THR A 68 -1.53 15.48 -4.41
CA THR A 68 -0.77 15.02 -3.25
C THR A 68 0.54 15.77 -3.02
N GLU A 69 0.85 16.81 -3.81
CA GLU A 69 2.11 17.57 -3.72
C GLU A 69 2.31 18.19 -2.35
N SER A 70 1.32 18.91 -1.84
CA SER A 70 1.37 19.58 -0.54
C SER A 70 1.66 18.60 0.61
N ILE A 71 1.25 17.34 0.47
CA ILE A 71 1.45 16.30 1.47
C ILE A 71 2.85 15.69 1.36
N VAL A 72 3.26 15.32 0.15
CA VAL A 72 4.50 14.56 -0.07
C VAL A 72 5.74 15.45 -0.05
N GLU A 73 5.65 16.67 -0.58
CA GLU A 73 6.78 17.60 -0.67
C GLU A 73 7.02 18.41 0.62
N HIS A 74 6.08 18.39 1.57
CA HIS A 74 6.20 19.23 2.76
C HIS A 74 7.23 18.68 3.76
N ASP A 75 8.17 19.53 4.16
CA ASP A 75 9.11 19.29 5.27
C ASP A 75 8.63 20.04 6.51
N VAL A 76 8.58 19.37 7.66
CA VAL A 76 8.18 19.99 8.95
C VAL A 76 9.21 21.02 9.42
N GLU A 77 10.47 20.81 9.07
CA GLU A 77 11.59 21.70 9.42
C GLU A 77 12.37 22.03 8.14
N PRO A 78 11.96 23.05 7.37
CA PRO A 78 12.71 23.50 6.21
C PRO A 78 14.05 24.14 6.64
N GLY A 79 15.12 23.85 5.92
CA GLY A 79 16.39 24.60 6.05
C GLY A 79 17.48 23.99 6.94
N ARG A 80 17.26 22.95 7.72
CA ARG A 80 18.34 22.30 8.48
C ARG A 80 19.20 21.40 7.58
N THR A 81 20.46 21.80 7.39
CA THR A 81 21.50 20.99 6.75
C THR A 81 22.28 20.21 7.82
N GLY A 82 22.78 19.01 7.47
CA GLY A 82 23.61 18.18 8.35
C GLY A 82 22.92 16.89 8.80
N ASN A 83 23.49 16.22 9.80
CA ASN A 83 23.00 14.94 10.33
C ASN A 83 21.59 14.97 10.96
N HIS A 84 20.98 16.16 11.06
CA HIS A 84 19.58 16.34 11.43
C HIS A 84 18.73 16.24 10.19
N ARG A 85 18.29 15.04 9.87
CA ARG A 85 17.43 14.74 8.72
C ARG A 85 16.13 15.51 8.83
N ARG A 86 15.75 16.21 7.75
CA ARG A 86 14.49 16.96 7.66
C ARG A 86 13.32 16.04 7.98
N ALA A 87 12.49 16.44 8.94
CA ALA A 87 11.29 15.68 9.29
C ALA A 87 10.20 15.91 8.25
N THR A 88 9.53 14.84 7.85
CA THR A 88 8.28 14.91 7.08
C THR A 88 7.09 14.69 8.02
N ILE A 89 5.87 14.86 7.53
CA ILE A 89 4.64 14.59 8.31
C ILE A 89 4.50 13.12 8.75
N TRP A 90 5.35 12.24 8.26
CA TRP A 90 5.46 10.84 8.67
C TRP A 90 6.72 10.55 9.49
N ALA A 91 7.42 11.59 9.95
CA ALA A 91 8.62 11.42 10.76
C ALA A 91 8.32 10.72 12.08
N ARG A 92 9.24 9.84 12.49
CA ARG A 92 9.18 9.24 13.81
C ARG A 92 9.58 10.22 14.88
N ALA A 93 8.81 10.26 15.94
CA ALA A 93 9.13 11.03 17.15
C ALA A 93 10.14 10.33 18.09
N SER A 94 10.57 9.11 17.77
CA SER A 94 11.34 8.24 18.68
C SER A 94 12.68 8.81 19.21
N ARG A 95 13.15 9.93 18.69
CA ARG A 95 14.37 10.63 19.14
C ARG A 95 14.09 12.05 19.62
N ASP A 96 12.84 12.40 19.80
CA ASP A 96 12.44 13.71 20.28
C ASP A 96 12.44 13.72 21.82
N ARG A 97 13.48 14.29 22.41
CA ARG A 97 13.63 14.36 23.88
C ARG A 97 12.59 15.26 24.57
N GLY A 98 11.89 16.11 23.85
CA GLY A 98 10.95 17.06 24.40
C GLY A 98 9.51 16.94 23.91
N GLY A 99 9.20 16.03 22.98
CA GLY A 99 7.86 15.95 22.39
C GLY A 99 7.52 17.08 21.40
N GLU A 100 8.38 18.10 21.25
CA GLU A 100 8.14 19.26 20.41
C GLU A 100 8.03 18.93 18.92
N ARG A 101 8.90 18.04 18.44
CA ARG A 101 8.87 17.60 17.04
C ARG A 101 7.58 16.82 16.75
N LEU A 102 7.17 15.94 17.66
CA LEU A 102 5.92 15.21 17.52
C LEU A 102 4.75 16.17 17.49
N ALA A 103 4.70 17.14 18.41
CA ALA A 103 3.65 18.15 18.43
C ALA A 103 3.57 18.93 17.11
N ARG A 104 4.71 19.33 16.55
CA ARG A 104 4.76 20.01 15.24
C ARG A 104 4.27 19.11 14.10
N VAL A 105 4.71 17.85 14.06
CA VAL A 105 4.25 16.87 13.05
C VAL A 105 2.75 16.67 13.15
N VAL A 106 2.22 16.50 14.36
CA VAL A 106 0.78 16.33 14.60
C VAL A 106 -0.01 17.56 14.18
N ALA A 107 0.44 18.76 14.58
CA ALA A 107 -0.23 20.02 14.24
C ALA A 107 -0.24 20.27 12.72
N LEU A 108 0.89 20.04 12.05
CA LEU A 108 0.96 20.19 10.59
C LEU A 108 0.07 19.16 9.89
N ARG A 109 0.11 17.90 10.35
CA ARG A 109 -0.73 16.84 9.78
C ARG A 109 -2.21 17.17 9.93
N ALA A 110 -2.63 17.68 11.09
CA ALA A 110 -4.01 18.13 11.30
C ALA A 110 -4.41 19.20 10.28
N LYS A 111 -3.58 20.23 10.09
CA LYS A 111 -3.83 21.26 9.06
C LYS A 111 -3.96 20.69 7.65
N LEU A 112 -3.14 19.69 7.29
CA LEU A 112 -3.22 19.07 5.96
C LEU A 112 -4.48 18.20 5.82
N VAL A 113 -4.91 17.53 6.89
CA VAL A 113 -6.18 16.80 6.92
C VAL A 113 -7.35 17.78 6.76
N ASP A 114 -7.38 18.86 7.55
CA ASP A 114 -8.43 19.89 7.48
C ASP A 114 -8.51 20.52 6.09
N ALA A 115 -7.35 20.81 5.47
CA ALA A 115 -7.30 21.36 4.12
C ALA A 115 -7.82 20.36 3.08
N ALA A 116 -7.42 19.09 3.16
CA ALA A 116 -7.88 18.05 2.24
C ALA A 116 -9.39 17.77 2.42
N ASP A 117 -9.88 17.76 3.65
CA ASP A 117 -11.30 17.57 3.95
C ASP A 117 -12.14 18.73 3.42
N SER A 118 -11.68 19.97 3.63
CA SER A 118 -12.34 21.17 3.12
C SER A 118 -12.49 21.20 1.60
N CYS A 119 -11.57 20.56 0.89
CA CYS A 119 -11.60 20.43 -0.57
C CYS A 119 -12.22 19.12 -1.06
N ALA A 120 -12.71 18.28 -0.16
CA ALA A 120 -13.17 16.91 -0.44
C ALA A 120 -12.12 16.07 -1.20
N ASP A 121 -10.83 16.28 -0.92
CA ASP A 121 -9.71 15.58 -1.56
C ASP A 121 -9.52 14.19 -0.96
N GLY A 122 -10.29 13.22 -1.47
CA GLY A 122 -10.23 11.83 -1.04
C GLY A 122 -8.89 11.15 -1.32
N VAL A 123 -8.13 11.62 -2.33
CA VAL A 123 -6.80 11.09 -2.65
C VAL A 123 -5.81 11.48 -1.57
N ALA A 124 -5.78 12.75 -1.20
CA ALA A 124 -4.91 13.27 -0.16
C ALA A 124 -5.22 12.64 1.21
N LEU A 125 -6.50 12.59 1.59
CA LEU A 125 -6.95 11.94 2.84
C LEU A 125 -6.59 10.46 2.87
N GLY A 126 -6.81 9.75 1.76
CA GLY A 126 -6.46 8.35 1.61
C GLY A 126 -4.97 8.10 1.78
N LEU A 127 -4.12 8.90 1.15
CA LEU A 127 -2.66 8.79 1.26
C LEU A 127 -2.17 9.09 2.68
N LEU A 128 -2.73 10.11 3.32
CA LEU A 128 -2.45 10.44 4.71
C LEU A 128 -2.78 9.27 5.65
N GLY A 129 -3.88 8.57 5.41
CA GLY A 129 -4.26 7.37 6.15
C GLY A 129 -3.38 6.17 5.85
N GLY A 130 -3.11 5.90 4.57
CA GLY A 130 -2.40 4.71 4.09
C GLY A 130 -0.92 4.66 4.47
N LEU A 131 -0.25 5.80 4.48
CA LEU A 131 1.15 5.90 4.90
C LEU A 131 1.35 5.93 6.43
N GLY A 132 0.27 5.77 7.18
CA GLY A 132 0.32 5.72 8.63
C GLY A 132 0.23 7.09 9.32
N SER A 133 0.08 7.06 10.63
CA SER A 133 -0.04 8.25 11.45
C SER A 133 0.92 8.21 12.63
N PRO A 134 1.57 9.33 12.99
CA PRO A 134 2.34 9.42 14.23
C PRO A 134 1.51 9.09 15.47
N LEU A 135 0.21 9.37 15.43
CA LEU A 135 -0.73 9.03 16.51
C LEU A 135 -0.99 7.52 16.62
N ALA A 136 -0.65 6.75 15.59
CA ALA A 136 -0.71 5.29 15.62
C ALA A 136 0.41 4.67 16.48
N TRP A 137 1.33 5.46 16.96
CA TRP A 137 2.46 4.98 17.73
C TRP A 137 2.19 5.16 19.23
N GLY A 138 1.80 4.07 19.89
CA GLY A 138 1.78 4.06 21.36
C GLY A 138 3.20 4.17 21.93
N PRO A 139 3.34 4.41 23.25
CA PRO A 139 4.65 4.59 23.91
C PRO A 139 5.62 3.43 23.68
N ALA A 140 5.13 2.21 23.54
CA ALA A 140 5.96 1.04 23.25
C ALA A 140 6.48 1.04 21.80
N GLN A 141 5.69 1.53 20.85
CA GLN A 141 6.11 1.63 19.44
C GLN A 141 7.04 2.82 19.20
N LEU A 142 6.96 3.87 20.00
CA LEU A 142 7.92 4.98 19.99
C LEU A 142 9.32 4.52 20.40
N LYS A 143 9.43 3.48 21.22
CA LYS A 143 10.70 2.90 21.67
C LYS A 143 11.23 1.81 20.74
N SER A 144 10.36 1.09 20.05
CA SER A 144 10.73 0.04 19.12
C SER A 144 10.97 0.59 17.71
N ALA A 145 11.99 0.09 17.04
CA ALA A 145 12.24 0.40 15.62
C ALA A 145 11.20 -0.22 14.67
N GLY A 146 10.18 -0.90 15.20
CA GLY A 146 9.13 -1.56 14.44
C GLY A 146 8.18 -0.58 13.78
N GLY A 147 7.89 -0.74 12.49
CA GLY A 147 6.93 0.06 11.74
C GLY A 147 5.52 -0.04 12.29
N ALA A 148 4.68 0.95 12.00
CA ALA A 148 3.30 0.97 12.45
C ALA A 148 2.42 -0.05 11.71
N THR A 149 2.84 -0.52 10.52
CA THR A 149 2.08 -1.46 9.69
C THR A 149 2.96 -2.54 9.07
N ALA A 150 2.36 -3.65 8.62
CA ALA A 150 3.10 -4.68 7.89
C ALA A 150 3.63 -4.17 6.53
N LEU A 151 3.01 -3.13 5.97
CA LEU A 151 3.40 -2.50 4.71
C LEU A 151 4.52 -1.46 4.90
N ASP A 152 4.83 -1.08 6.13
CA ASP A 152 5.99 -0.24 6.47
C ASP A 152 7.34 -0.93 6.19
N GLY A 153 7.37 -1.90 5.33
CA GLY A 153 8.57 -2.67 5.03
C GLY A 153 9.82 -1.85 4.77
N VAL A 154 9.63 -0.76 4.07
CA VAL A 154 10.69 0.20 3.74
C VAL A 154 10.86 1.27 4.80
N ILE A 155 9.82 1.50 5.58
CA ILE A 155 9.76 2.59 6.54
C ILE A 155 10.40 2.17 7.87
N GLY A 156 11.48 1.41 7.85
CA GLY A 156 12.28 1.10 9.01
C GLY A 156 12.55 2.33 9.88
N ASN A 157 13.78 2.61 10.20
CA ASN A 157 14.14 3.75 11.07
C ASN A 157 13.99 5.14 10.43
N HIS A 158 13.64 5.24 9.14
CA HIS A 158 13.80 6.46 8.34
C HIS A 158 12.65 6.75 7.39
N THR A 159 11.41 6.85 7.91
CA THR A 159 10.23 7.24 7.10
C THR A 159 10.47 8.51 6.26
N SER A 160 11.16 9.50 6.83
CA SER A 160 11.49 10.73 6.10
C SER A 160 12.41 10.50 4.92
N ASP A 161 13.31 9.52 5.01
CA ASP A 161 14.19 9.17 3.88
C ASP A 161 13.43 8.43 2.79
N PHE A 162 12.46 7.58 3.17
CA PHE A 162 11.58 6.94 2.22
C PHE A 162 10.73 7.98 1.46
N VAL A 163 10.10 8.91 2.18
CA VAL A 163 9.29 9.96 1.55
C VAL A 163 10.15 10.80 0.61
N ARG A 164 11.31 11.28 1.05
CA ARG A 164 12.18 12.15 0.24
C ARG A 164 12.90 11.41 -0.88
N GLY A 165 13.47 10.26 -0.56
CA GLY A 165 14.32 9.51 -1.48
C GLY A 165 13.56 8.61 -2.45
N VAL A 166 12.32 8.26 -2.12
CA VAL A 166 11.52 7.31 -2.89
C VAL A 166 10.23 7.94 -3.39
N LEU A 167 9.35 8.38 -2.49
CA LEU A 167 8.01 8.86 -2.89
C LEU A 167 8.05 10.15 -3.70
N ARG A 168 8.85 11.15 -3.31
CA ARG A 168 8.92 12.43 -4.04
C ARG A 168 9.34 12.27 -5.49
N PRO A 169 10.44 11.59 -5.82
CA PRO A 169 10.82 11.35 -7.20
C PRO A 169 9.74 10.61 -8.00
N MET A 170 9.09 9.62 -7.41
CA MET A 170 8.03 8.86 -8.06
C MET A 170 6.79 9.70 -8.32
N ARG A 171 6.37 10.51 -7.33
CA ARG A 171 5.26 11.46 -7.48
C ARG A 171 5.54 12.45 -8.61
N ARG A 172 6.73 13.02 -8.64
CA ARG A 172 7.12 13.96 -9.69
C ARG A 172 7.09 13.33 -11.07
N ALA A 173 7.59 12.09 -11.19
CA ALA A 173 7.50 11.33 -12.43
C ALA A 173 6.04 11.07 -12.85
N ALA A 174 5.15 10.79 -11.90
CA ALA A 174 3.72 10.58 -12.19
C ALA A 174 2.97 11.89 -12.47
N ALA A 175 3.44 13.02 -11.95
CA ALA A 175 2.86 14.34 -12.20
C ALA A 175 3.26 14.93 -13.55
N ASP A 176 4.24 14.35 -14.22
CA ASP A 176 4.70 14.76 -15.56
C ASP A 176 3.66 14.40 -16.61
N GLU A 177 3.29 15.36 -17.45
CA GLU A 177 2.34 15.15 -18.53
C GLU A 177 2.85 14.21 -19.62
N ALA A 178 4.16 14.02 -19.74
CA ALA A 178 4.75 13.02 -20.62
C ALA A 178 4.65 11.60 -20.09
N CYS A 179 4.31 11.44 -18.78
CA CYS A 179 4.17 10.14 -18.14
C CYS A 179 3.03 9.32 -18.77
N ASP A 180 3.28 8.07 -19.09
CA ASP A 180 2.24 7.14 -19.54
C ASP A 180 2.14 5.96 -18.55
N PRO A 181 1.07 5.87 -17.74
CA PRO A 181 0.86 4.76 -16.83
C PRO A 181 0.53 3.43 -17.54
N PHE A 182 0.34 3.45 -18.87
CA PHE A 182 0.03 2.27 -19.68
C PHE A 182 1.24 1.73 -20.45
N LEU A 183 2.44 2.27 -20.20
CA LEU A 183 3.65 1.76 -20.81
C LEU A 183 3.93 0.31 -20.42
N ALA A 184 4.40 -0.46 -21.39
CA ALA A 184 4.89 -1.81 -21.15
C ALA A 184 6.14 -1.78 -20.25
N PRO A 185 6.38 -2.84 -19.45
CA PRO A 185 7.61 -2.95 -18.69
C PRO A 185 8.81 -2.97 -19.63
N GLY A 186 9.76 -2.11 -19.40
CA GLY A 186 11.02 -2.11 -20.16
C GLY A 186 11.54 -0.75 -20.57
N ALA A 187 10.67 0.24 -20.87
CA ALA A 187 11.12 1.54 -21.34
C ALA A 187 11.70 2.43 -20.22
N GLU A 188 11.10 2.42 -19.03
CA GLU A 188 11.51 3.29 -17.90
C GLU A 188 11.37 2.59 -16.54
N THR A 189 11.92 1.39 -16.40
CA THR A 189 11.88 0.68 -15.13
C THR A 189 13.12 0.97 -14.28
N SER A 190 12.92 1.23 -13.02
CA SER A 190 13.95 1.27 -11.99
C SER A 190 13.82 0.08 -11.05
N LEU A 191 14.87 -0.20 -10.30
CA LEU A 191 14.77 -1.16 -9.20
C LEU A 191 13.69 -0.71 -8.22
N ASP A 192 12.87 -1.66 -7.75
CA ASP A 192 11.90 -1.38 -6.70
C ASP A 192 12.60 -0.82 -5.46
N LYS A 193 12.24 0.40 -5.09
CA LYS A 193 12.75 1.10 -3.91
C LYS A 193 11.73 1.09 -2.77
N THR A 194 10.54 0.56 -3.00
CA THR A 194 9.46 0.55 -2.02
C THR A 194 9.57 -0.63 -1.04
N GLY A 195 10.18 -1.73 -1.46
CA GLY A 195 10.24 -2.98 -0.72
C GLY A 195 8.96 -3.81 -0.83
N TRP A 196 8.02 -3.43 -1.69
CA TRP A 196 6.78 -4.18 -1.92
C TRP A 196 6.93 -5.25 -3.00
N ALA A 197 8.16 -5.48 -3.44
CA ALA A 197 8.52 -6.58 -4.33
C ALA A 197 9.80 -7.26 -3.83
N PRO A 198 10.09 -8.49 -4.31
CA PRO A 198 11.35 -9.15 -4.04
C PRO A 198 12.54 -8.32 -4.50
N PRO A 199 13.71 -8.44 -3.83
CA PRO A 199 14.93 -7.75 -4.23
C PRO A 199 15.31 -8.02 -5.69
N GLY A 200 15.71 -6.97 -6.40
CA GLY A 200 16.08 -7.08 -7.82
C GLY A 200 14.92 -6.87 -8.80
N THR A 201 13.68 -6.82 -8.31
CA THR A 201 12.51 -6.54 -9.16
C THR A 201 12.59 -5.12 -9.72
N ARG A 202 12.27 -4.99 -11.01
CA ARG A 202 12.19 -3.70 -11.71
C ARG A 202 10.73 -3.33 -11.96
N ILE A 203 10.36 -2.11 -11.59
CA ILE A 203 9.00 -1.57 -11.70
C ILE A 203 9.08 -0.14 -12.23
N CYS A 204 8.18 0.26 -13.11
CA CYS A 204 8.08 1.64 -13.60
C CYS A 204 7.85 2.61 -12.43
N ASN A 205 8.48 3.78 -12.46
CA ASN A 205 8.38 4.79 -11.40
C ASN A 205 6.93 5.22 -11.15
N VAL A 206 6.13 5.35 -12.21
CA VAL A 206 4.71 5.67 -12.10
C VAL A 206 3.94 4.57 -11.39
N HIS A 207 4.21 3.31 -11.70
CA HIS A 207 3.57 2.19 -11.01
C HIS A 207 4.03 2.08 -9.56
N GLN A 208 5.27 2.43 -9.24
CA GLN A 208 5.70 2.54 -7.84
C GLN A 208 4.96 3.67 -7.10
N TRP A 209 4.72 4.82 -7.76
CA TRP A 209 3.86 5.87 -7.22
C TRP A 209 2.42 5.40 -7.02
N LEU A 210 1.84 4.77 -8.04
CA LEU A 210 0.50 4.20 -7.93
C LEU A 210 0.42 3.16 -6.81
N ALA A 211 1.46 2.34 -6.62
CA ALA A 211 1.51 1.40 -5.49
C ALA A 211 1.48 2.13 -4.13
N ALA A 212 2.17 3.27 -4.01
CA ALA A 212 2.08 4.09 -2.82
C ALA A 212 0.67 4.67 -2.63
N LEU A 213 0.03 5.12 -3.69
CA LEU A 213 -1.34 5.62 -3.67
C LEU A 213 -2.35 4.51 -3.31
N GLY A 214 -2.09 3.27 -3.73
CA GLY A 214 -2.90 2.09 -3.40
C GLY A 214 -2.98 1.80 -1.90
N LEU A 215 -2.01 2.28 -1.10
CA LEU A 215 -2.08 2.20 0.37
C LEU A 215 -3.26 2.97 0.96
N SER A 216 -3.86 3.89 0.22
CA SER A 216 -5.08 4.60 0.63
C SER A 216 -6.28 3.67 0.86
N LEU A 217 -6.25 2.48 0.27
CA LEU A 217 -7.25 1.42 0.53
C LEU A 217 -6.91 0.58 1.76
N LEU A 218 -5.73 0.77 2.35
CA LEU A 218 -5.21 0.04 3.50
C LEU A 218 -4.88 1.01 4.65
N PRO A 219 -5.82 1.86 5.08
CA PRO A 219 -5.54 2.88 6.08
C PRO A 219 -5.17 2.25 7.43
N VAL A 220 -4.25 2.89 8.12
CA VAL A 220 -3.86 2.48 9.46
C VAL A 220 -4.95 2.89 10.44
N ALA A 221 -5.63 1.92 11.02
CA ALA A 221 -6.61 2.16 12.06
C ALA A 221 -5.98 2.06 13.46
N HIS A 222 -6.30 3.04 14.30
CA HIS A 222 -5.96 3.00 15.72
C HIS A 222 -6.85 2.02 16.49
N ARG A 223 -6.22 1.27 17.38
CA ARG A 223 -6.94 0.64 18.49
C ARG A 223 -6.48 1.26 19.80
N HIS A 224 -7.45 1.59 20.64
CA HIS A 224 -7.23 2.26 21.92
C HIS A 224 -6.32 1.48 22.87
N THR A 225 -6.17 0.17 22.68
CA THR A 225 -5.54 -0.70 23.67
C THR A 225 -4.24 -1.37 23.25
N GLU A 226 -3.88 -1.52 21.95
CA GLU A 226 -2.66 -2.31 21.70
C GLU A 226 -1.87 -2.02 20.42
N ARG A 227 -2.36 -2.29 19.26
CA ARG A 227 -1.56 -2.22 18.03
C ARG A 227 -2.38 -1.63 16.91
N SER A 228 -1.75 -0.72 16.16
CA SER A 228 -2.34 -0.23 14.91
C SER A 228 -2.68 -1.41 14.01
N ARG A 229 -3.87 -1.39 13.41
CA ARG A 229 -4.25 -2.37 12.39
C ARG A 229 -4.29 -1.71 11.04
N THR A 230 -3.71 -2.40 10.08
CA THR A 230 -3.91 -2.14 8.66
C THR A 230 -4.81 -3.23 8.10
N PRO A 231 -5.83 -2.90 7.29
CA PRO A 231 -6.65 -3.88 6.60
C PRO A 231 -5.79 -4.91 5.88
N ALA A 232 -6.25 -6.15 5.82
CA ALA A 232 -5.57 -7.26 5.18
C ALA A 232 -4.16 -7.62 5.71
N CYS A 233 -3.60 -6.84 6.64
CA CYS A 233 -2.28 -7.10 7.21
C CYS A 233 -2.37 -8.00 8.44
N TRP A 234 -1.45 -8.95 8.54
CA TRP A 234 -1.35 -9.89 9.64
C TRP A 234 0.04 -9.90 10.27
N ARG A 235 0.10 -10.31 11.51
CA ARG A 235 1.33 -10.49 12.26
C ARG A 235 1.18 -11.66 13.22
N THR A 236 2.14 -12.55 13.19
CA THR A 236 2.36 -13.61 14.17
C THR A 236 3.63 -13.31 14.96
N ASP A 237 4.00 -14.16 15.90
CA ASP A 237 5.24 -14.02 16.68
C ASP A 237 6.49 -14.18 15.78
N ARG A 238 6.37 -14.88 14.65
CA ARG A 238 7.49 -15.23 13.77
C ARG A 238 7.49 -14.51 12.43
N ALA A 239 6.36 -13.95 12.02
CA ALA A 239 6.21 -13.41 10.68
C ALA A 239 5.16 -12.29 10.63
N SER A 240 5.22 -11.50 9.58
CA SER A 240 4.18 -10.54 9.23
C SER A 240 4.00 -10.50 7.72
N GLY A 241 2.83 -10.02 7.29
CA GLY A 241 2.53 -9.97 5.87
C GLY A 241 1.20 -9.30 5.57
N VAL A 242 0.77 -9.46 4.33
CA VAL A 242 -0.53 -9.00 3.83
C VAL A 242 -1.17 -10.10 3.01
N THR A 243 -2.49 -10.26 3.14
CA THR A 243 -3.27 -11.19 2.33
C THR A 243 -4.33 -10.41 1.56
N LEU A 244 -4.28 -10.49 0.24
CA LEU A 244 -5.18 -9.78 -0.65
C LEU A 244 -6.15 -10.74 -1.35
N PRO A 245 -7.42 -10.32 -1.59
CA PRO A 245 -8.36 -11.14 -2.35
C PRO A 245 -7.99 -11.19 -3.83
N LEU A 246 -8.06 -12.35 -4.45
CA LEU A 246 -7.99 -12.52 -5.90
C LEU A 246 -9.41 -12.45 -6.48
N LEU A 247 -9.72 -11.33 -7.12
CA LEU A 247 -11.05 -11.02 -7.61
C LEU A 247 -11.19 -11.45 -9.07
N LYS A 248 -11.85 -12.57 -9.34
CA LYS A 248 -12.17 -13.02 -10.71
C LYS A 248 -13.19 -12.12 -11.40
N ALA A 249 -14.18 -11.64 -10.63
CA ALA A 249 -15.11 -10.62 -11.08
C ALA A 249 -14.60 -9.25 -10.59
N PRO A 250 -14.32 -8.31 -11.51
CA PRO A 250 -13.88 -6.97 -11.14
C PRO A 250 -14.91 -6.26 -10.25
N CYS A 251 -14.46 -5.49 -9.28
CA CYS A 251 -15.31 -4.76 -8.35
C CYS A 251 -14.92 -3.28 -8.26
N SER A 252 -15.88 -2.44 -7.89
CA SER A 252 -15.67 -1.00 -7.68
C SER A 252 -14.75 -0.73 -6.49
N VAL A 253 -14.18 0.48 -6.42
CA VAL A 253 -13.29 0.91 -5.32
C VAL A 253 -13.96 0.82 -3.94
N PRO A 254 -15.22 1.26 -3.74
CA PRO A 254 -15.90 1.08 -2.45
C PRO A 254 -16.03 -0.39 -2.04
N ARG A 255 -16.38 -1.28 -2.98
CA ARG A 255 -16.45 -2.72 -2.70
C ARG A 255 -15.09 -3.30 -2.38
N LEU A 256 -14.05 -2.95 -3.13
CA LEU A 256 -12.67 -3.37 -2.85
C LEU A 256 -12.24 -2.96 -1.43
N ARG A 257 -12.53 -1.71 -1.05
CA ARG A 257 -12.23 -1.21 0.31
C ARG A 257 -12.94 -2.03 1.38
N ALA A 258 -14.21 -2.35 1.17
CA ALA A 258 -14.98 -3.20 2.09
C ALA A 258 -14.40 -4.62 2.19
N LEU A 259 -14.02 -5.22 1.05
CA LEU A 259 -13.41 -6.55 1.02
C LEU A 259 -12.04 -6.57 1.73
N LEU A 260 -11.19 -5.57 1.51
CA LEU A 260 -9.90 -5.45 2.17
C LEU A 260 -10.03 -5.28 3.69
N ALA A 261 -11.12 -4.66 4.16
CA ALA A 261 -11.39 -4.49 5.59
C ALA A 261 -11.84 -5.78 6.31
N LEU A 262 -12.14 -6.86 5.58
CA LEU A 262 -12.55 -8.13 6.16
C LEU A 262 -11.44 -8.70 7.05
N ARG A 263 -11.75 -8.86 8.34
CA ARG A 263 -10.82 -9.41 9.33
C ARG A 263 -10.32 -10.81 8.94
N GLN A 264 -11.14 -11.56 8.25
CA GLN A 264 -10.87 -12.92 7.82
C GLN A 264 -9.63 -13.02 6.91
N LEU A 265 -9.33 -11.99 6.12
CA LEU A 265 -8.10 -11.94 5.32
C LEU A 265 -6.84 -12.05 6.18
N THR A 266 -6.86 -11.49 7.39
CA THR A 266 -5.70 -11.53 8.30
C THR A 266 -5.48 -12.90 8.96
N GLN A 267 -6.41 -13.82 8.80
CA GLN A 267 -6.35 -15.18 9.34
C GLN A 267 -5.78 -16.18 8.33
N ILE A 268 -5.75 -15.82 7.06
CA ILE A 268 -5.19 -16.65 5.98
C ILE A 268 -3.76 -16.16 5.72
N THR A 269 -2.77 -16.83 6.28
CA THR A 269 -1.37 -16.38 6.26
C THR A 269 -0.49 -17.22 5.34
N THR A 270 -0.69 -18.52 5.33
CA THR A 270 0.03 -19.48 4.47
C THR A 270 -0.90 -20.62 4.02
N PRO A 271 -0.56 -21.34 2.94
CA PRO A 271 -1.32 -22.53 2.55
C PRO A 271 -1.34 -23.64 3.63
N ALA A 272 -0.28 -23.71 4.44
CA ALA A 272 -0.17 -24.74 5.50
C ALA A 272 -1.07 -24.47 6.71
N ASP A 273 -1.55 -23.22 6.87
CA ASP A 273 -2.35 -22.84 8.04
C ASP A 273 -3.86 -23.10 7.86
N LEU A 274 -4.29 -23.75 6.77
CA LEU A 274 -5.70 -23.91 6.42
C LEU A 274 -6.47 -24.90 7.31
N GLU A 275 -5.82 -25.59 8.23
CA GLU A 275 -6.40 -26.70 9.01
C GLU A 275 -7.03 -26.25 10.36
N GLY A 276 -6.79 -25.01 10.80
CA GLY A 276 -7.34 -24.53 12.07
C GLY A 276 -8.81 -24.13 11.97
N THR A 277 -9.61 -24.40 13.01
CA THR A 277 -11.05 -24.04 13.07
C THR A 277 -11.30 -22.56 12.72
N ALA A 278 -10.45 -21.65 13.20
CA ALA A 278 -10.58 -20.22 12.91
C ALA A 278 -10.37 -19.91 11.41
N VAL A 279 -9.50 -20.64 10.75
CA VAL A 279 -9.21 -20.49 9.32
C VAL A 279 -10.35 -21.06 8.47
N VAL A 280 -10.92 -22.21 8.88
CA VAL A 280 -12.10 -22.79 8.22
C VAL A 280 -13.27 -21.81 8.26
N GLN A 281 -13.53 -21.20 9.41
CA GLN A 281 -14.57 -20.16 9.54
C GLN A 281 -14.25 -18.92 8.69
N ALA A 282 -13.00 -18.45 8.70
CA ALA A 282 -12.57 -17.33 7.88
C ALA A 282 -12.77 -17.61 6.38
N THR A 283 -12.41 -18.80 5.94
CA THR A 283 -12.60 -19.27 4.56
C THR A 283 -14.07 -19.29 4.16
N ALA A 284 -14.95 -19.82 5.02
CA ALA A 284 -16.39 -19.83 4.76
C ALA A 284 -16.95 -18.40 4.60
N VAL A 285 -16.54 -17.47 5.47
CA VAL A 285 -16.95 -16.07 5.38
C VAL A 285 -16.42 -15.44 4.09
N LEU A 286 -15.14 -15.58 3.77
CA LEU A 286 -14.56 -15.01 2.53
C LEU A 286 -15.29 -15.52 1.29
N ARG A 287 -15.61 -16.82 1.25
CA ARG A 287 -16.39 -17.42 0.15
C ARG A 287 -17.79 -16.82 0.04
N SER A 288 -18.48 -16.52 1.14
CA SER A 288 -19.80 -15.89 1.11
C SER A 288 -19.77 -14.47 0.51
N TYR A 289 -18.62 -13.80 0.56
CA TYR A 289 -18.38 -12.52 -0.13
C TYR A 289 -17.91 -12.68 -1.59
N GLY A 290 -17.83 -13.89 -2.11
CA GLY A 290 -17.38 -14.20 -3.47
C GLY A 290 -15.88 -14.29 -3.65
N ILE A 291 -15.11 -14.33 -2.55
CA ILE A 291 -13.65 -14.50 -2.58
C ILE A 291 -13.35 -16.00 -2.56
N GLY A 292 -13.02 -16.56 -3.73
CA GLY A 292 -12.66 -17.98 -3.85
C GLY A 292 -11.16 -18.24 -3.71
N GLU A 293 -10.35 -17.20 -3.84
CA GLU A 293 -8.90 -17.30 -3.82
C GLU A 293 -8.30 -16.02 -3.20
N VAL A 294 -7.14 -16.17 -2.57
CA VAL A 294 -6.36 -15.05 -2.02
C VAL A 294 -4.89 -15.21 -2.40
N VAL A 295 -4.13 -14.14 -2.29
CA VAL A 295 -2.68 -14.16 -2.37
C VAL A 295 -2.09 -13.63 -1.07
N ALA A 296 -1.20 -14.40 -0.46
CA ALA A 296 -0.51 -14.05 0.78
C ALA A 296 0.94 -13.66 0.49
N PHE A 297 1.34 -12.48 0.95
CA PHE A 297 2.68 -11.93 0.83
C PHE A 297 3.33 -11.87 2.20
N GLN A 298 4.43 -12.59 2.36
CA GLN A 298 5.20 -12.57 3.60
C GLN A 298 6.28 -11.50 3.53
N ARG A 299 6.38 -10.70 4.58
CA ARG A 299 7.49 -9.77 4.79
C ARG A 299 8.73 -10.55 5.24
N ARG A 300 9.86 -10.18 4.68
CA ARG A 300 11.18 -10.70 5.08
C ARG A 300 12.07 -9.54 5.53
N ASP A 301 12.67 -9.68 6.70
CA ASP A 301 13.69 -8.76 7.15
C ASP A 301 14.95 -8.96 6.30
N ARG A 302 15.53 -7.88 5.81
CA ARG A 302 16.84 -7.92 5.13
C ARG A 302 17.94 -7.85 6.17
N ALA A 303 18.68 -8.94 6.29
CA ALA A 303 19.84 -9.07 7.16
C ALA A 303 21.13 -8.54 6.49
N SER A 304 21.13 -7.44 5.74
CA SER A 304 22.37 -6.95 5.13
C SER A 304 22.73 -5.55 5.63
N ALA A 305 23.89 -5.44 6.24
CA ALA A 305 24.56 -4.17 6.50
C ALA A 305 24.69 -3.37 5.19
N GLY A 306 24.23 -2.11 5.21
CA GLY A 306 24.41 -1.17 4.08
C GLY A 306 23.22 -0.99 3.14
N SER A 307 22.14 -1.75 3.26
CA SER A 307 20.93 -1.54 2.45
C SER A 307 20.01 -0.50 3.10
N SER A 308 19.62 0.53 2.36
CA SER A 308 18.62 1.51 2.78
C SER A 308 17.21 0.91 2.95
N VAL A 309 16.99 -0.30 2.42
CA VAL A 309 15.74 -1.05 2.49
C VAL A 309 15.87 -2.13 3.55
N ALA A 310 15.30 -1.87 4.73
CA ALA A 310 15.38 -2.80 5.87
C ALA A 310 14.53 -4.07 5.66
N PHE A 311 13.54 -4.05 4.78
CA PHE A 311 12.57 -5.13 4.57
C PHE A 311 12.22 -5.27 3.09
N ALA A 312 11.74 -6.45 2.71
CA ALA A 312 11.13 -6.67 1.41
C ALA A 312 10.04 -7.72 1.53
N PHE A 313 9.05 -7.69 0.64
CA PHE A 313 8.08 -8.76 0.53
C PHE A 313 8.59 -9.86 -0.39
N ARG A 314 8.28 -11.11 -0.04
CA ARG A 314 8.49 -12.27 -0.92
C ARG A 314 7.45 -12.28 -2.02
N SER A 315 7.67 -13.08 -3.05
CA SER A 315 6.64 -13.42 -4.03
C SER A 315 5.42 -14.01 -3.31
N GLY A 316 4.25 -13.53 -3.70
CA GLY A 316 2.97 -13.95 -3.12
C GLY A 316 2.68 -15.42 -3.41
N GLN A 317 2.07 -16.07 -2.45
CA GLN A 317 1.56 -17.43 -2.57
C GLN A 317 0.05 -17.39 -2.78
N ARG A 318 -0.41 -17.93 -3.88
CA ARG A 318 -1.84 -18.12 -4.16
C ARG A 318 -2.40 -19.22 -3.29
N ILE A 319 -3.55 -18.98 -2.70
CA ILE A 319 -4.26 -19.89 -1.81
C ILE A 319 -5.70 -20.04 -2.34
N ASP A 320 -6.07 -21.24 -2.78
CA ASP A 320 -7.44 -21.58 -3.17
C ASP A 320 -8.26 -21.88 -1.92
N LEU A 321 -9.25 -21.05 -1.64
CA LEU A 321 -10.14 -21.21 -0.50
C LEU A 321 -11.24 -22.26 -0.76
N ARG A 322 -11.35 -22.77 -2.01
CA ARG A 322 -12.31 -23.82 -2.40
C ARG A 322 -11.73 -25.22 -2.31
N ALA A 323 -10.39 -25.34 -2.24
CA ALA A 323 -9.76 -26.63 -2.07
C ALA A 323 -10.32 -27.30 -0.80
N PRO A 324 -10.72 -28.57 -0.85
CA PRO A 324 -11.09 -29.29 0.35
C PRO A 324 -9.88 -29.29 1.29
N THR A 325 -10.10 -28.88 2.53
CA THR A 325 -9.16 -29.20 3.60
C THR A 325 -8.94 -30.70 3.53
N ARG A 326 -7.71 -31.13 3.20
CA ARG A 326 -7.39 -32.54 3.19
C ARG A 326 -7.78 -33.14 4.53
N ASP A 327 -8.76 -34.03 4.45
CA ASP A 327 -9.12 -35.03 5.47
C ASP A 327 -9.44 -34.48 6.87
N ALA A 328 -10.70 -34.00 7.03
CA ALA A 328 -11.44 -34.29 8.24
C ALA A 328 -12.06 -35.70 8.04
N VAL A 329 -11.28 -36.73 8.23
CA VAL A 329 -11.73 -38.13 8.47
C VAL A 329 -11.22 -38.53 9.83
#